data_8129fd976dc442893dcf9586952c68fd
#
_entry.id   8129fd976dc442893dcf9586952c68fd
#
_cell.length_a   1.000
_cell.length_b   1.000
_cell.length_c   1.000
_cell.angle_alpha   90.00
_cell.angle_beta   90.00
_cell.angle_gamma   90.00
#
_symmetry.space_group_name_H-M   'P 1'
#
loop_
_entity.id
_entity.type
_entity.pdbx_description
1 polymer ?
#
loop_
_entity_poly.entity_id
_entity_poly.type
_entity_poly.pdbx_seq_one_letter_code
_entity_poly.pdbx_strand_id
1 'polypeptide(L)'
;MKNFKKIVALLISITLLAAGCGSQKSSSEEKKEATKKAENEKITKEESAQAKLDVVNPAAYNNAEGLKLEKGTYISIIGKASTGEYWSEVKKGVEKATDDINENLGYTGKDKVKITFNAPADADDVDQQVNLLDEELAREPAALAISIADEQSCKVQFDMAADNEIPIVAYDCGSDYQGLMATVSTDNTKSAKEAADKLAEAMSSKGKVLILAHDSKSMAAKERVAGFKAELKKKYPKMSVASVYYMDNIEKLQKN
;
A
#
# COMPACT_ATOMS: atom_id res chain seq x y z
N MET A 1 39.85 21.10 -14.73
CA MET A 1 39.11 21.46 -15.96
C MET A 1 38.71 20.20 -16.72
N LYS A 2 37.41 20.13 -17.15
CA LYS A 2 36.80 19.15 -18.10
C LYS A 2 36.41 17.79 -17.45
N ASN A 3 35.25 17.41 -17.38
CA ASN A 3 33.97 17.40 -18.06
C ASN A 3 32.92 16.77 -17.13
N PHE A 4 32.02 17.56 -16.65
CA PHE A 4 30.74 17.11 -16.07
C PHE A 4 29.86 16.59 -17.21
N LYS A 5 29.73 15.29 -17.35
CA LYS A 5 28.74 14.69 -18.25
C LYS A 5 27.41 14.57 -17.50
N LYS A 6 26.44 15.25 -18.07
CA LYS A 6 25.04 15.43 -17.67
C LYS A 6 24.39 14.15 -17.14
N ILE A 7 24.02 14.18 -15.87
CA ILE A 7 23.07 13.26 -15.28
C ILE A 7 21.68 13.84 -15.59
N VAL A 8 20.92 13.17 -16.44
CA VAL A 8 19.50 13.48 -16.67
C VAL A 8 18.71 12.75 -15.59
N ALA A 9 18.37 13.48 -14.53
CA ALA A 9 17.32 13.04 -13.60
C ALA A 9 15.96 13.42 -14.21
N LEU A 10 15.21 12.45 -14.68
CA LEU A 10 13.83 12.65 -15.14
C LEU A 10 12.90 12.63 -13.91
N LEU A 11 12.72 13.80 -13.31
CA LEU A 11 11.60 14.07 -12.42
C LEU A 11 10.41 14.46 -13.28
N ILE A 12 9.39 13.61 -13.33
CA ILE A 12 8.10 13.99 -13.93
C ILE A 12 7.36 14.84 -12.90
N SER A 13 7.60 16.15 -12.97
CA SER A 13 6.75 17.14 -12.32
C SER A 13 5.82 17.73 -13.38
N ILE A 14 4.52 17.52 -13.19
CA ILE A 14 3.49 18.19 -13.99
C ILE A 14 3.38 19.61 -13.44
N THR A 15 4.04 20.57 -14.13
CA THR A 15 3.81 21.99 -13.91
C THR A 15 2.82 22.50 -14.96
N LEU A 16 1.67 22.97 -14.50
CA LEU A 16 0.78 23.83 -15.28
C LEU A 16 1.47 25.19 -15.46
N LEU A 17 1.81 25.54 -16.69
CA LEU A 17 2.14 26.90 -17.08
C LEU A 17 0.87 27.60 -17.52
N ALA A 18 0.44 28.58 -16.72
CA ALA A 18 -0.47 29.62 -17.16
C ALA A 18 0.36 30.83 -17.63
N ALA A 19 0.29 31.15 -18.89
CA ALA A 19 0.71 32.45 -19.40
C ALA A 19 -0.49 33.11 -20.08
N GLY A 20 -0.78 34.31 -19.62
CA GLY A 20 -2.00 35.02 -19.85
C GLY A 20 -2.02 36.01 -21.00
N CYS A 21 -3.13 36.70 -21.01
CA CYS A 21 -3.59 37.93 -21.64
C CYS A 21 -4.40 37.79 -22.94
N GLY A 22 -5.68 38.13 -22.80
CA GLY A 22 -6.44 38.77 -23.83
C GLY A 22 -7.91 38.41 -23.93
N SER A 23 -8.76 39.31 -23.39
CA SER A 23 -10.18 39.54 -23.71
C SER A 23 -11.28 38.57 -23.21
N GLN A 24 -12.00 39.10 -22.24
CA GLN A 24 -13.36 38.74 -21.79
C GLN A 24 -14.32 38.20 -22.86
N LYS A 25 -14.81 36.99 -22.66
CA LYS A 25 -16.22 36.58 -22.61
C LYS A 25 -16.36 35.09 -22.37
N SER A 26 -17.33 34.73 -21.49
CA SER A 26 -17.83 33.38 -21.14
C SER A 26 -16.95 32.50 -20.24
N SER A 27 -16.94 32.81 -18.94
CA SER A 27 -16.27 32.01 -17.91
C SER A 27 -17.16 30.92 -17.24
N SER A 28 -18.34 30.63 -17.79
CA SER A 28 -19.27 29.66 -17.17
C SER A 28 -19.37 28.32 -17.90
N GLU A 29 -19.02 28.24 -19.17
CA GLU A 29 -19.08 27.00 -19.95
C GLU A 29 -17.80 26.18 -19.86
N GLU A 30 -16.63 26.80 -19.92
CA GLU A 30 -15.34 26.09 -19.79
C GLU A 30 -15.13 25.46 -18.40
N LYS A 31 -15.64 26.09 -17.32
CA LYS A 31 -15.60 25.49 -15.98
C LYS A 31 -16.53 24.26 -15.87
N LYS A 32 -17.67 24.28 -16.54
CA LYS A 32 -18.59 23.13 -16.56
C LYS A 32 -18.04 21.97 -17.40
N GLU A 33 -17.33 22.26 -18.47
CA GLU A 33 -16.72 21.24 -19.34
C GLU A 33 -15.45 20.63 -18.72
N ALA A 34 -14.62 21.43 -18.06
CA ALA A 34 -13.45 20.94 -17.30
C ALA A 34 -13.87 20.11 -16.09
N THR A 35 -14.94 20.47 -15.38
CA THR A 35 -15.46 19.70 -14.24
C THR A 35 -16.08 18.40 -14.72
N LYS A 36 -16.87 18.41 -15.81
CA LYS A 36 -17.43 17.18 -16.42
C LYS A 36 -16.33 16.25 -16.97
N LYS A 37 -15.25 16.79 -17.52
CA LYS A 37 -14.13 15.99 -18.02
C LYS A 37 -13.34 15.36 -16.87
N ALA A 38 -13.12 16.09 -15.77
CA ALA A 38 -12.47 15.57 -14.57
C ALA A 38 -13.34 14.53 -13.83
N GLU A 39 -14.67 14.73 -13.78
CA GLU A 39 -15.62 13.74 -13.24
C GLU A 39 -15.68 12.49 -14.11
N ASN A 40 -15.75 12.63 -15.44
CA ASN A 40 -15.72 11.48 -16.35
C ASN A 40 -14.39 10.72 -16.32
N GLU A 41 -13.24 11.42 -16.21
CA GLU A 41 -11.93 10.75 -16.04
C GLU A 41 -11.81 10.05 -14.68
N LYS A 42 -12.45 10.56 -13.63
CA LYS A 42 -12.50 9.93 -12.32
C LYS A 42 -13.41 8.70 -12.32
N ILE A 43 -14.60 8.79 -12.94
CA ILE A 43 -15.54 7.67 -13.09
C ILE A 43 -14.92 6.55 -13.93
N THR A 44 -14.26 6.87 -15.05
CA THR A 44 -13.61 5.84 -15.90
C THR A 44 -12.38 5.20 -15.23
N LYS A 45 -11.68 5.89 -14.32
CA LYS A 45 -10.60 5.30 -13.51
C LYS A 45 -11.14 4.38 -12.41
N GLU A 46 -12.22 4.75 -11.75
CA GLU A 46 -12.89 3.90 -10.75
C GLU A 46 -13.51 2.66 -11.41
N GLU A 47 -14.19 2.80 -12.53
CA GLU A 47 -14.73 1.68 -13.31
C GLU A 47 -13.61 0.74 -13.80
N SER A 48 -12.46 1.26 -14.24
CA SER A 48 -11.34 0.41 -14.66
C SER A 48 -10.64 -0.28 -13.49
N ALA A 49 -10.59 0.33 -12.30
CA ALA A 49 -10.09 -0.29 -11.09
C ALA A 49 -11.05 -1.37 -10.59
N GLN A 50 -12.34 -1.10 -10.59
CA GLN A 50 -13.37 -2.07 -10.24
C GLN A 50 -13.38 -3.25 -11.20
N ALA A 51 -13.32 -3.02 -12.53
CA ALA A 51 -13.25 -4.10 -13.51
C ALA A 51 -12.01 -5.00 -13.34
N LYS A 52 -10.88 -4.45 -12.86
CA LYS A 52 -9.69 -5.25 -12.51
C LYS A 52 -9.89 -6.06 -11.22
N LEU A 53 -10.58 -5.51 -10.24
CA LEU A 53 -10.96 -6.21 -9.02
C LEU A 53 -11.98 -7.32 -9.33
N ASP A 54 -12.89 -7.07 -10.26
CA ASP A 54 -13.91 -8.03 -10.68
C ASP A 54 -13.31 -9.26 -11.38
N VAL A 55 -12.15 -9.14 -12.01
CA VAL A 55 -11.38 -10.27 -12.57
C VAL A 55 -10.73 -11.14 -11.49
N VAL A 56 -10.44 -10.60 -10.30
CA VAL A 56 -9.81 -11.30 -9.18
C VAL A 56 -10.80 -12.06 -8.30
N ASN A 57 -12.05 -12.24 -8.72
CA ASN A 57 -13.15 -12.89 -8.00
C ASN A 57 -13.75 -11.99 -6.88
N PRO A 58 -14.54 -10.99 -7.26
CA PRO A 58 -15.12 -9.97 -6.38
C PRO A 58 -16.01 -10.55 -5.28
N ALA A 59 -16.65 -11.69 -5.53
CA ALA A 59 -17.46 -12.38 -4.52
C ALA A 59 -16.68 -12.75 -3.26
N ALA A 60 -15.35 -12.98 -3.37
CA ALA A 60 -14.51 -13.35 -2.23
C ALA A 60 -13.99 -12.14 -1.44
N TYR A 61 -13.79 -10.99 -2.10
CA TYR A 61 -13.05 -9.86 -1.48
C TYR A 61 -13.93 -8.64 -1.19
N ASN A 62 -15.09 -8.56 -1.79
CA ASN A 62 -15.96 -7.36 -1.70
C ASN A 62 -17.40 -7.74 -1.33
N ASN A 63 -17.61 -8.95 -0.84
CA ASN A 63 -18.93 -9.46 -0.55
C ASN A 63 -19.05 -9.82 0.92
N ALA A 64 -19.91 -9.10 1.64
CA ALA A 64 -20.31 -9.41 3.01
C ALA A 64 -21.52 -10.37 3.06
N GLU A 65 -22.05 -10.83 1.90
CA GLU A 65 -23.17 -11.78 1.87
C GLU A 65 -22.78 -13.12 2.49
N GLY A 66 -23.64 -13.62 3.34
CA GLY A 66 -23.45 -14.92 4.01
C GLY A 66 -22.47 -14.91 5.19
N LEU A 67 -21.87 -13.77 5.54
CA LEU A 67 -21.12 -13.64 6.78
C LEU A 67 -22.04 -13.90 7.97
N LYS A 68 -21.55 -14.74 8.90
CA LYS A 68 -22.20 -15.03 10.16
C LYS A 68 -21.28 -14.55 11.28
N LEU A 69 -21.53 -13.33 11.74
CA LEU A 69 -20.83 -12.76 12.89
C LEU A 69 -21.85 -12.58 14.00
N GLU A 70 -21.43 -12.81 15.22
CA GLU A 70 -22.24 -12.55 16.39
C GLU A 70 -22.39 -11.03 16.62
N LYS A 71 -23.47 -10.64 17.33
CA LYS A 71 -23.71 -9.27 17.70
C LYS A 71 -22.60 -8.76 18.61
N GLY A 72 -22.10 -7.56 18.30
CA GLY A 72 -21.03 -6.93 19.06
C GLY A 72 -19.64 -7.51 18.81
N THR A 73 -19.48 -8.42 17.82
CA THR A 73 -18.16 -8.93 17.42
C THR A 73 -17.17 -7.79 17.26
N TYR A 74 -15.97 -7.99 17.80
CA TYR A 74 -14.86 -7.05 17.71
C TYR A 74 -13.77 -7.59 16.79
N ILE A 75 -13.36 -6.77 15.83
CA ILE A 75 -12.25 -7.07 14.90
C ILE A 75 -11.24 -5.93 15.00
N SER A 76 -9.96 -6.26 15.10
CA SER A 76 -8.88 -5.27 15.15
C SER A 76 -8.12 -5.24 13.83
N ILE A 77 -7.81 -4.02 13.35
CA ILE A 77 -6.99 -3.80 12.18
C ILE A 77 -5.83 -2.88 12.55
N ILE A 78 -4.61 -3.36 12.30
CA ILE A 78 -3.36 -2.63 12.59
C ILE A 78 -2.67 -2.26 11.29
N GLY A 79 -2.48 -0.95 11.06
CA GLY A 79 -1.73 -0.40 9.94
C GLY A 79 -0.24 -0.23 10.25
N LYS A 80 0.53 0.13 9.23
CA LYS A 80 1.94 0.53 9.41
C LYS A 80 2.08 1.97 9.86
N ALA A 81 1.17 2.86 9.44
CA ALA A 81 1.16 4.25 9.87
C ALA A 81 -0.26 4.80 10.00
N SER A 82 -0.43 5.76 10.89
CA SER A 82 -1.69 6.51 11.07
C SER A 82 -1.75 7.78 10.22
N THR A 83 -0.66 8.15 9.55
CA THR A 83 -0.51 9.36 8.74
C THR A 83 -0.26 9.02 7.27
N GLY A 84 -0.48 10.02 6.40
CA GLY A 84 -0.27 9.90 4.96
C GLY A 84 -1.53 9.52 4.19
N GLU A 85 -1.53 9.89 2.90
CA GLU A 85 -2.69 9.72 2.01
C GLU A 85 -3.06 8.23 1.85
N TYR A 86 -2.07 7.35 1.65
CA TYR A 86 -2.30 5.91 1.50
C TYR A 86 -3.03 5.31 2.69
N TRP A 87 -2.55 5.56 3.92
CA TRP A 87 -3.17 5.01 5.13
C TRP A 87 -4.52 5.64 5.45
N SER A 88 -4.72 6.90 5.05
CA SER A 88 -6.04 7.53 5.10
C SER A 88 -7.06 6.82 4.22
N GLU A 89 -6.68 6.42 3.00
CA GLU A 89 -7.56 5.67 2.11
C GLU A 89 -7.80 4.24 2.61
N VAL A 90 -6.77 3.57 3.17
CA VAL A 90 -6.94 2.26 3.83
C VAL A 90 -7.96 2.35 4.97
N LYS A 91 -7.85 3.38 5.83
CA LYS A 91 -8.81 3.59 6.93
C LYS A 91 -10.23 3.79 6.43
N LYS A 92 -10.44 4.59 5.38
CA LYS A 92 -11.76 4.75 4.76
C LYS A 92 -12.32 3.43 4.23
N GLY A 93 -11.45 2.59 3.64
CA GLY A 93 -11.82 1.24 3.21
C GLY A 93 -12.29 0.36 4.38
N VAL A 94 -11.61 0.44 5.52
CA VAL A 94 -12.00 -0.27 6.76
C VAL A 94 -13.35 0.24 7.27
N GLU A 95 -13.56 1.55 7.31
CA GLU A 95 -14.81 2.18 7.73
C GLU A 95 -15.98 1.73 6.83
N LYS A 96 -15.77 1.78 5.51
CA LYS A 96 -16.77 1.32 4.54
C LYS A 96 -17.09 -0.17 4.71
N ALA A 97 -16.09 -1.04 4.84
CA ALA A 97 -16.29 -2.46 5.08
C ALA A 97 -17.08 -2.72 6.36
N THR A 98 -16.81 -1.94 7.42
CA THR A 98 -17.56 -2.01 8.69
C THR A 98 -19.03 -1.68 8.51
N ASP A 99 -19.33 -0.63 7.74
CA ASP A 99 -20.71 -0.22 7.44
C ASP A 99 -21.41 -1.27 6.59
N ASP A 100 -20.77 -1.78 5.53
CA ASP A 100 -21.34 -2.80 4.64
C ASP A 100 -21.65 -4.10 5.41
N ILE A 101 -20.75 -4.54 6.30
CA ILE A 101 -20.96 -5.72 7.15
C ILE A 101 -22.18 -5.51 8.07
N ASN A 102 -22.26 -4.37 8.74
CA ASN A 102 -23.37 -4.09 9.65
C ASN A 102 -24.71 -3.95 8.91
N GLU A 103 -24.69 -3.35 7.71
CA GLU A 103 -25.89 -3.26 6.86
C GLU A 103 -26.38 -4.65 6.44
N ASN A 104 -25.48 -5.52 5.94
CA ASN A 104 -25.82 -6.88 5.53
C ASN A 104 -26.36 -7.74 6.68
N LEU A 105 -25.79 -7.58 7.89
CA LEU A 105 -26.24 -8.32 9.08
C LEU A 105 -27.48 -7.71 9.73
N GLY A 106 -27.91 -6.50 9.32
CA GLY A 106 -29.00 -5.76 9.94
C GLY A 106 -28.72 -5.31 11.36
N TYR A 107 -27.44 -5.11 11.72
CA TYR A 107 -27.02 -4.76 13.08
C TYR A 107 -26.98 -3.25 13.28
N THR A 108 -27.57 -2.80 14.40
CA THR A 108 -27.64 -1.39 14.77
C THR A 108 -27.26 -1.17 16.24
N GLY A 109 -26.89 0.05 16.58
CA GLY A 109 -26.58 0.44 17.97
C GLY A 109 -25.48 -0.42 18.60
N LYS A 110 -25.79 -1.03 19.75
CA LYS A 110 -24.85 -1.88 20.50
C LYS A 110 -24.58 -3.25 19.85
N ASP A 111 -25.45 -3.67 18.95
CA ASP A 111 -25.36 -4.95 18.27
C ASP A 111 -24.37 -4.92 17.07
N LYS A 112 -23.95 -3.73 16.65
CA LYS A 112 -22.99 -3.57 15.55
C LYS A 112 -21.69 -4.33 15.78
N VAL A 113 -21.19 -4.95 14.72
CA VAL A 113 -19.79 -5.36 14.63
C VAL A 113 -18.91 -4.13 14.75
N LYS A 114 -17.90 -4.17 15.58
CA LYS A 114 -16.94 -3.10 15.80
C LYS A 114 -15.62 -3.45 15.16
N ILE A 115 -15.14 -2.59 14.29
CA ILE A 115 -13.82 -2.72 13.67
C ILE A 115 -13.02 -1.48 14.04
N THR A 116 -11.83 -1.66 14.63
CA THR A 116 -10.90 -0.57 14.92
C THR A 116 -9.78 -0.55 13.88
N PHE A 117 -9.29 0.64 13.59
CA PHE A 117 -8.06 0.83 12.81
C PHE A 117 -7.07 1.61 13.67
N ASN A 118 -6.00 0.95 14.09
CA ASN A 118 -4.90 1.53 14.86
C ASN A 118 -3.58 1.39 14.08
N ALA A 119 -2.69 2.34 14.26
CA ALA A 119 -1.38 2.30 13.62
C ALA A 119 -0.39 3.23 14.35
N PRO A 120 0.91 2.96 14.28
CA PRO A 120 1.95 3.90 14.70
C PRO A 120 1.80 5.25 14.00
N ALA A 121 2.36 6.29 14.60
CA ALA A 121 2.44 7.60 13.93
C ALA A 121 3.37 7.55 12.73
N ASP A 122 4.45 6.76 12.82
CA ASP A 122 5.46 6.57 11.80
C ASP A 122 5.52 5.09 11.36
N ALA A 123 5.63 4.86 10.06
CA ALA A 123 5.69 3.51 9.48
C ALA A 123 6.94 2.72 9.88
N ASP A 124 7.99 3.40 10.33
CA ASP A 124 9.26 2.80 10.75
C ASP A 124 9.30 2.48 12.26
N ASP A 125 8.27 2.90 13.02
CA ASP A 125 8.16 2.64 14.45
C ASP A 125 7.61 1.23 14.72
N VAL A 126 8.51 0.26 14.56
CA VAL A 126 8.23 -1.17 14.76
C VAL A 126 7.82 -1.46 16.21
N ASP A 127 8.49 -0.83 17.17
CA ASP A 127 8.22 -1.05 18.60
C ASP A 127 6.81 -0.58 18.96
N GLN A 128 6.36 0.55 18.43
CA GLN A 128 4.99 1.01 18.62
C GLN A 128 3.98 0.06 17.96
N GLN A 129 4.29 -0.53 16.79
CA GLN A 129 3.40 -1.51 16.18
C GLN A 129 3.27 -2.77 17.03
N VAL A 130 4.37 -3.27 17.59
CA VAL A 130 4.36 -4.43 18.51
C VAL A 130 3.53 -4.14 19.76
N ASN A 131 3.71 -2.95 20.37
CA ASN A 131 2.93 -2.54 21.54
C ASN A 131 1.42 -2.45 21.22
N LEU A 132 1.05 -1.88 20.07
CA LEU A 132 -0.34 -1.85 19.60
C LEU A 132 -0.91 -3.25 19.41
N LEU A 133 -0.10 -4.17 18.90
CA LEU A 133 -0.51 -5.56 18.72
C LEU A 133 -0.76 -6.24 20.07
N ASP A 134 0.09 -6.05 21.06
CA ASP A 134 -0.12 -6.54 22.43
C ASP A 134 -1.40 -5.95 23.05
N GLU A 135 -1.63 -4.64 22.91
CA GLU A 135 -2.84 -3.98 23.39
C GLU A 135 -4.12 -4.52 22.73
N GLU A 136 -4.07 -4.78 21.44
CA GLU A 136 -5.22 -5.29 20.70
C GLU A 136 -5.49 -6.77 21.01
N LEU A 137 -4.46 -7.59 21.16
CA LEU A 137 -4.63 -8.99 21.59
C LEU A 137 -5.22 -9.10 23.00
N ALA A 138 -4.84 -8.19 23.90
CA ALA A 138 -5.42 -8.13 25.25
C ALA A 138 -6.92 -7.79 25.27
N ARG A 139 -7.49 -7.31 24.16
CA ARG A 139 -8.92 -7.06 23.99
C ARG A 139 -9.69 -8.25 23.44
N GLU A 140 -8.99 -9.35 23.17
CA GLU A 140 -9.54 -10.62 22.65
C GLU A 140 -10.40 -10.39 21.37
N PRO A 141 -9.83 -9.83 20.29
CA PRO A 141 -10.58 -9.63 19.06
C PRO A 141 -10.96 -10.99 18.44
N ALA A 142 -12.12 -11.06 17.79
CA ALA A 142 -12.55 -12.24 17.05
C ALA A 142 -11.68 -12.52 15.81
N ALA A 143 -10.99 -11.51 15.31
CA ALA A 143 -10.00 -11.61 14.25
C ALA A 143 -9.06 -10.38 14.28
N LEU A 144 -7.85 -10.56 13.78
CA LEU A 144 -6.85 -9.52 13.62
C LEU A 144 -6.44 -9.40 12.15
N ALA A 145 -6.39 -8.17 11.63
CA ALA A 145 -5.71 -7.91 10.36
C ALA A 145 -4.55 -6.94 10.59
N ILE A 146 -3.39 -7.20 9.97
CA ILE A 146 -2.19 -6.40 10.20
C ILE A 146 -1.39 -6.18 8.90
N SER A 147 -0.93 -4.95 8.68
CA SER A 147 0.14 -4.66 7.72
C SER A 147 1.47 -4.63 8.46
N ILE A 148 2.29 -5.64 8.25
CA ILE A 148 3.47 -5.93 9.08
C ILE A 148 4.62 -4.99 8.70
N ALA A 149 5.12 -4.21 9.66
CA ALA A 149 6.22 -3.27 9.45
C ALA A 149 7.59 -3.98 9.35
N ASP A 150 7.83 -4.95 10.21
CA ASP A 150 9.03 -5.79 10.21
C ASP A 150 8.63 -7.26 10.30
N GLU A 151 9.10 -8.08 9.35
CA GLU A 151 8.66 -9.48 9.22
C GLU A 151 9.06 -10.40 10.37
N GLN A 152 9.98 -9.98 11.25
CA GLN A 152 10.46 -10.78 12.37
C GLN A 152 9.90 -10.33 13.72
N SER A 153 9.52 -9.06 13.85
CA SER A 153 9.26 -8.43 15.14
C SER A 153 7.94 -8.86 15.80
N CYS A 154 6.97 -9.32 15.03
CA CYS A 154 5.64 -9.68 15.55
C CYS A 154 5.44 -11.18 15.83
N LYS A 155 6.47 -12.02 15.72
CA LYS A 155 6.32 -13.49 15.81
C LYS A 155 5.78 -13.94 17.15
N VAL A 156 6.25 -13.35 18.25
CA VAL A 156 5.77 -13.69 19.61
C VAL A 156 4.29 -13.40 19.77
N GLN A 157 3.85 -12.24 19.29
CA GLN A 157 2.44 -11.84 19.33
C GLN A 157 1.58 -12.73 18.44
N PHE A 158 2.10 -13.16 17.31
CA PHE A 158 1.40 -14.08 16.43
C PHE A 158 1.26 -15.47 17.06
N ASP A 159 2.26 -15.95 17.77
CA ASP A 159 2.16 -17.20 18.54
C ASP A 159 1.11 -17.06 19.66
N MET A 160 1.10 -15.92 20.38
CA MET A 160 0.08 -15.63 21.39
C MET A 160 -1.34 -15.58 20.78
N ALA A 161 -1.50 -14.98 19.61
CA ALA A 161 -2.79 -14.98 18.91
C ALA A 161 -3.22 -16.41 18.53
N ALA A 162 -2.31 -17.22 18.03
CA ALA A 162 -2.57 -18.61 17.69
C ALA A 162 -2.96 -19.44 18.92
N ASP A 163 -2.29 -19.27 20.06
CA ASP A 163 -2.60 -19.92 21.33
C ASP A 163 -3.99 -19.54 21.86
N ASN A 164 -4.47 -18.34 21.53
CA ASN A 164 -5.80 -17.85 21.88
C ASN A 164 -6.83 -18.03 20.75
N GLU A 165 -6.54 -18.80 19.73
CA GLU A 165 -7.42 -19.08 18.58
C GLU A 165 -7.88 -17.81 17.83
N ILE A 166 -7.09 -16.72 17.87
CA ILE A 166 -7.36 -15.49 17.16
C ILE A 166 -6.77 -15.57 15.75
N PRO A 167 -7.59 -15.64 14.70
CA PRO A 167 -7.11 -15.72 13.33
C PRO A 167 -6.47 -14.39 12.90
N ILE A 168 -5.32 -14.50 12.20
CA ILE A 168 -4.57 -13.35 11.69
C ILE A 168 -4.59 -13.34 10.17
N VAL A 169 -4.93 -12.20 9.58
CA VAL A 169 -4.79 -11.91 8.15
C VAL A 169 -3.77 -10.80 7.97
N ALA A 170 -2.74 -11.04 7.17
CA ALA A 170 -1.85 -9.96 6.75
C ALA A 170 -2.43 -9.23 5.53
N TYR A 171 -2.27 -7.92 5.46
CA TYR A 171 -2.63 -7.12 4.30
C TYR A 171 -1.53 -6.11 3.97
N ASP A 172 -1.47 -5.65 2.71
CA ASP A 172 -0.42 -4.76 2.20
C ASP A 172 0.99 -5.36 2.32
N CYS A 173 1.41 -5.68 3.53
CA CYS A 173 2.71 -6.28 3.82
C CYS A 173 2.57 -7.48 4.75
N GLY A 174 3.09 -8.63 4.32
CA GLY A 174 3.06 -9.88 5.07
C GLY A 174 4.37 -10.22 5.77
N SER A 175 4.49 -11.47 6.19
CA SER A 175 5.71 -12.11 6.70
C SER A 175 5.76 -13.59 6.29
N ASP A 176 6.86 -14.26 6.65
CA ASP A 176 7.03 -15.70 6.47
C ASP A 176 6.39 -16.55 7.59
N TYR A 177 5.66 -15.92 8.52
CA TYR A 177 4.98 -16.62 9.60
C TYR A 177 3.89 -17.57 9.07
N GLN A 178 3.99 -18.86 9.43
CA GLN A 178 3.14 -19.90 8.86
C GLN A 178 1.71 -19.93 9.43
N GLY A 179 1.46 -19.21 10.53
CA GLY A 179 0.14 -19.12 11.17
C GLY A 179 -0.78 -18.04 10.58
N LEU A 180 -0.35 -17.30 9.56
CA LEU A 180 -1.23 -16.35 8.86
C LEU A 180 -2.28 -17.12 8.06
N MET A 181 -3.56 -16.81 8.26
CA MET A 181 -4.65 -17.44 7.50
C MET A 181 -4.66 -17.04 6.03
N ALA A 182 -4.27 -15.79 5.75
CA ALA A 182 -4.13 -15.25 4.41
C ALA A 182 -3.21 -14.05 4.40
N THR A 183 -2.66 -13.75 3.23
CA THR A 183 -1.99 -12.47 2.94
C THR A 183 -2.63 -11.84 1.71
N VAL A 184 -3.14 -10.62 1.86
CA VAL A 184 -3.76 -9.83 0.79
C VAL A 184 -2.82 -8.68 0.45
N SER A 185 -2.07 -8.82 -0.62
CA SER A 185 -1.05 -7.84 -1.00
C SER A 185 -0.86 -7.76 -2.51
N THR A 186 -0.17 -6.72 -2.96
CA THR A 186 0.39 -6.65 -4.31
C THR A 186 1.38 -7.79 -4.51
N ASP A 187 1.39 -8.43 -5.69
CA ASP A 187 2.53 -9.25 -6.11
C ASP A 187 3.74 -8.34 -6.36
N ASN A 188 4.49 -8.08 -5.28
CA ASN A 188 5.61 -7.14 -5.26
C ASN A 188 6.74 -7.57 -6.19
N THR A 189 6.97 -8.88 -6.29
CA THR A 189 7.99 -9.45 -7.19
C THR A 189 7.63 -9.21 -8.65
N LYS A 190 6.37 -9.47 -9.04
CA LYS A 190 5.89 -9.25 -10.41
C LYS A 190 5.88 -7.76 -10.76
N SER A 191 5.34 -6.92 -9.89
CA SER A 191 5.30 -5.47 -10.09
C SER A 191 6.69 -4.87 -10.27
N ALA A 192 7.67 -5.35 -9.49
CA ALA A 192 9.06 -4.90 -9.61
C ALA A 192 9.73 -5.36 -10.91
N LYS A 193 9.41 -6.55 -11.40
CA LYS A 193 9.87 -7.02 -12.72
C LYS A 193 9.31 -6.16 -13.83
N GLU A 194 8.01 -5.84 -13.80
CA GLU A 194 7.38 -4.94 -14.76
C GLU A 194 8.00 -3.53 -14.72
N ALA A 195 8.31 -3.02 -13.54
CA ALA A 195 9.02 -1.74 -13.39
C ALA A 195 10.43 -1.79 -13.99
N ALA A 196 11.16 -2.89 -13.82
CA ALA A 196 12.47 -3.09 -14.41
C ALA A 196 12.39 -3.13 -15.96
N ASP A 197 11.40 -3.82 -16.51
CA ASP A 197 11.17 -3.87 -17.97
C ASP A 197 10.87 -2.47 -18.54
N LYS A 198 9.99 -1.70 -17.88
CA LYS A 198 9.66 -0.32 -18.28
C LYS A 198 10.85 0.62 -18.21
N LEU A 199 11.65 0.52 -17.16
CA LEU A 199 12.86 1.32 -17.02
C LEU A 199 13.90 0.94 -18.07
N ALA A 200 14.08 -0.35 -18.35
CA ALA A 200 15.00 -0.82 -19.38
C ALA A 200 14.61 -0.32 -20.77
N GLU A 201 13.31 -0.33 -21.10
CA GLU A 201 12.79 0.26 -22.33
C GLU A 201 13.17 1.76 -22.44
N ALA A 202 12.91 2.54 -21.39
CA ALA A 202 13.21 3.97 -21.35
C ALA A 202 14.72 4.27 -21.45
N MET A 203 15.57 3.36 -20.95
CA MET A 203 17.03 3.49 -20.96
C MET A 203 17.69 2.85 -22.19
N SER A 204 16.92 2.37 -23.17
CA SER A 204 17.45 1.60 -24.31
C SER A 204 18.29 0.39 -23.85
N SER A 205 17.85 -0.27 -22.80
CA SER A 205 18.40 -1.50 -22.21
C SER A 205 19.89 -1.43 -21.83
N LYS A 206 20.39 -0.26 -21.45
CA LYS A 206 21.80 -0.06 -21.05
C LYS A 206 21.96 1.01 -20.00
N GLY A 207 22.96 0.85 -19.13
CA GLY A 207 23.35 1.86 -18.13
C GLY A 207 23.30 1.36 -16.69
N LYS A 208 23.46 2.30 -15.76
CA LYS A 208 23.43 2.04 -14.34
C LYS A 208 22.19 2.67 -13.71
N VAL A 209 21.54 1.94 -12.83
CA VAL A 209 20.38 2.40 -12.06
C VAL A 209 20.69 2.42 -10.57
N LEU A 210 20.02 3.32 -9.87
CA LEU A 210 20.01 3.39 -8.42
C LEU A 210 18.60 3.03 -7.96
N ILE A 211 18.49 2.19 -6.94
CA ILE A 211 17.21 1.84 -6.32
C ILE A 211 17.10 2.62 -5.02
N LEU A 212 16.00 3.34 -4.86
CA LEU A 212 15.57 3.92 -3.59
C LEU A 212 14.34 3.14 -3.11
N ALA A 213 14.51 2.36 -2.05
CA ALA A 213 13.45 1.57 -1.45
C ALA A 213 12.91 2.28 -0.19
N HIS A 214 11.64 2.05 0.14
CA HIS A 214 10.98 2.75 1.24
C HIS A 214 11.50 2.32 2.62
N ASP A 215 11.83 1.04 2.82
CA ASP A 215 12.45 0.53 4.04
C ASP A 215 13.30 -0.72 3.76
N SER A 216 14.07 -1.17 4.75
CA SER A 216 14.94 -2.36 4.66
C SER A 216 14.35 -3.60 5.37
N LYS A 217 13.25 -3.46 6.09
CA LYS A 217 12.71 -4.46 7.03
C LYS A 217 11.52 -5.21 6.48
N SER A 218 10.62 -4.52 5.76
CA SER A 218 9.38 -5.10 5.28
C SER A 218 9.57 -6.10 4.15
N MET A 219 8.72 -7.13 4.12
CA MET A 219 8.69 -8.12 3.05
C MET A 219 8.47 -7.45 1.69
N ALA A 220 7.54 -6.50 1.59
CA ALA A 220 7.22 -5.80 0.36
C ALA A 220 8.43 -5.08 -0.26
N ALA A 221 9.26 -4.39 0.57
CA ALA A 221 10.47 -3.73 0.10
C ALA A 221 11.51 -4.74 -0.40
N LYS A 222 11.72 -5.82 0.36
CA LYS A 222 12.66 -6.89 0.01
C LYS A 222 12.29 -7.55 -1.32
N GLU A 223 11.02 -7.90 -1.50
CA GLU A 223 10.49 -8.51 -2.73
C GLU A 223 10.63 -7.59 -3.94
N ARG A 224 10.32 -6.30 -3.79
CA ARG A 224 10.49 -5.31 -4.87
C ARG A 224 11.94 -5.15 -5.28
N VAL A 225 12.85 -5.00 -4.32
CA VAL A 225 14.29 -4.87 -4.61
C VAL A 225 14.84 -6.14 -5.26
N ALA A 226 14.48 -7.32 -4.74
CA ALA A 226 14.92 -8.60 -5.27
C ALA A 226 14.35 -8.85 -6.67
N GLY A 227 13.06 -8.64 -6.89
CA GLY A 227 12.38 -8.82 -8.17
C GLY A 227 12.96 -7.92 -9.27
N PHE A 228 13.17 -6.63 -8.95
CA PHE A 228 13.78 -5.67 -9.88
C PHE A 228 15.20 -6.09 -10.29
N LYS A 229 16.06 -6.42 -9.32
CA LYS A 229 17.43 -6.89 -9.57
C LYS A 229 17.47 -8.17 -10.41
N ALA A 230 16.61 -9.13 -10.08
CA ALA A 230 16.54 -10.40 -10.78
C ALA A 230 16.15 -10.21 -12.25
N GLU A 231 15.18 -9.33 -12.53
CA GLU A 231 14.74 -9.05 -13.87
C GLU A 231 15.83 -8.35 -14.71
N LEU A 232 16.49 -7.32 -14.16
CA LEU A 232 17.62 -6.69 -14.85
C LEU A 232 18.72 -7.68 -15.18
N LYS A 233 19.10 -8.52 -14.19
CA LYS A 233 20.14 -9.54 -14.40
C LYS A 233 19.77 -10.55 -15.48
N LYS A 234 18.49 -10.94 -15.52
CA LYS A 234 17.99 -11.97 -16.45
C LYS A 234 17.87 -11.48 -17.89
N LYS A 235 17.29 -10.29 -18.08
CA LYS A 235 16.91 -9.79 -19.42
C LYS A 235 17.84 -8.71 -19.97
N TYR A 236 18.52 -7.95 -19.13
CA TYR A 236 19.22 -6.73 -19.52
C TYR A 236 20.70 -6.72 -19.09
N PRO A 237 21.56 -7.56 -19.69
CA PRO A 237 22.94 -7.75 -19.24
C PRO A 237 23.83 -6.49 -19.39
N LYS A 238 23.37 -5.47 -20.14
CA LYS A 238 24.04 -4.17 -20.27
C LYS A 238 23.56 -3.15 -19.25
N MET A 239 22.65 -3.54 -18.36
CA MET A 239 22.18 -2.74 -17.24
C MET A 239 22.71 -3.31 -15.93
N SER A 240 22.96 -2.45 -14.96
CA SER A 240 23.37 -2.85 -13.60
C SER A 240 22.80 -1.95 -12.54
N VAL A 241 22.55 -2.50 -11.36
CA VAL A 241 22.21 -1.73 -10.16
C VAL A 241 23.51 -1.25 -9.52
N ALA A 242 23.71 0.07 -9.49
CA ALA A 242 24.89 0.69 -8.89
C ALA A 242 24.81 0.68 -7.36
N SER A 243 23.63 0.99 -6.81
CA SER A 243 23.41 1.04 -5.36
C SER A 243 21.94 0.83 -5.04
N VAL A 244 21.66 0.38 -3.81
CA VAL A 244 20.33 0.36 -3.20
C VAL A 244 20.37 1.17 -1.93
N TYR A 245 19.48 2.11 -1.81
CA TYR A 245 19.29 2.93 -0.62
C TYR A 245 17.91 2.68 -0.05
N TYR A 246 17.81 2.74 1.26
CA TYR A 246 16.57 2.56 2.00
C TYR A 246 16.26 3.86 2.77
N MET A 247 15.00 4.28 2.77
CA MET A 247 14.57 5.54 3.38
C MET A 247 14.75 5.54 4.91
N ASP A 248 14.58 4.39 5.55
CA ASP A 248 14.84 4.18 6.98
C ASP A 248 16.33 4.36 7.38
N ASN A 249 17.22 4.49 6.41
CA ASN A 249 18.66 4.70 6.61
C ASN A 249 19.18 5.97 5.89
N ILE A 250 18.29 6.88 5.49
CA ILE A 250 18.65 8.01 4.62
C ILE A 250 19.63 9.00 5.28
N GLU A 251 19.62 9.12 6.59
CA GLU A 251 20.58 9.97 7.33
C GLU A 251 22.03 9.52 7.14
N LYS A 252 22.26 8.23 6.88
CA LYS A 252 23.59 7.71 6.56
C LYS A 252 24.07 8.12 5.17
N LEU A 253 23.15 8.50 4.28
CA LEU A 253 23.45 8.93 2.92
C LEU A 253 23.92 10.38 2.85
N GLN A 254 23.52 11.23 3.79
CA GLN A 254 23.89 12.64 3.83
C GLN A 254 25.30 12.87 4.41
N LYS A 255 25.89 11.83 5.02
CA LYS A 255 27.21 11.91 5.67
C LYS A 255 28.37 11.35 4.82
N ASN A 256 28.09 10.85 3.61
CA ASN A 256 29.06 10.34 2.64
C ASN A 256 28.98 11.19 1.35
#